data_7f8ea9d8ed40043651b90f9a5749fe6e
#
_entry.id   7f8ea9d8ed40043651b90f9a5749fe6e
#
_cell.length_a   1.000
_cell.length_b   1.000
_cell.length_c   1.000
_cell.angle_alpha   90.00
_cell.angle_beta   90.00
_cell.angle_gamma   90.00
#
_symmetry.space_group_name_H-M   'P 1'
#
loop_
_entity.id
_entity.type
_entity.pdbx_description
1 polymer ?
#
loop_
_entity_poly.entity_id
_entity_poly.type
_entity_poly.pdbx_seq_one_letter_code
_entity_poly.pdbx_strand_id
1 'polypeptide(L)'
;MKKLLLILLCLPLCINAQTIKKVLLIGIDGCRADALELANTPTIDNLISNGVFSPDALNDDITISGPGWSAILCGVWSDKHLSVDNSFVGTDYINYPPLFKRIEDFDPNLHTVSICNWDPINDYIVQNYADYKLNVSSDADVSLEACNYLSANNPDMMFLHFDDVDLYGHSYGFSPNVSQYITAIEGVDALLAPIMQTISLRPNYANEDWLVLITSDHGGVGTSHGGTSIEH
;
A
#
# COMPACT_ATOMS: atom_id res chain seq x y z
N MET A 1 -38.62 49.63 38.44
CA MET A 1 -37.86 49.29 37.22
C MET A 1 -37.11 47.99 37.47
N LYS A 2 -37.58 46.85 36.93
CA LYS A 2 -36.93 45.54 37.04
C LYS A 2 -35.89 45.39 35.90
N LYS A 3 -34.64 45.33 36.26
CA LYS A 3 -33.57 45.06 35.28
C LYS A 3 -33.56 43.56 34.92
N LEU A 4 -33.92 43.25 33.69
CA LEU A 4 -33.85 41.91 33.13
C LEU A 4 -32.37 41.59 32.80
N LEU A 5 -31.75 40.68 33.54
CA LEU A 5 -30.41 40.22 33.31
C LEU A 5 -30.47 39.09 32.24
N LEU A 6 -30.06 39.39 31.01
CA LEU A 6 -29.99 38.41 29.92
C LEU A 6 -28.69 37.63 30.08
N ILE A 7 -28.75 36.42 30.65
CA ILE A 7 -27.62 35.50 30.70
C ILE A 7 -27.55 34.82 29.33
N LEU A 8 -26.58 35.24 28.50
CA LEU A 8 -26.24 34.59 27.25
C LEU A 8 -25.52 33.29 27.59
N LEU A 9 -26.23 32.16 27.51
CA LEU A 9 -25.67 30.81 27.73
C LEU A 9 -24.86 30.44 26.49
N CYS A 10 -23.55 30.68 26.50
CA CYS A 10 -22.63 30.13 25.52
C CYS A 10 -22.47 28.63 25.76
N LEU A 11 -23.35 27.82 25.17
CA LEU A 11 -23.11 26.39 25.07
C LEU A 11 -21.93 26.17 24.14
N PRO A 12 -20.88 25.47 24.56
CA PRO A 12 -19.84 25.05 23.62
C PRO A 12 -20.53 24.11 22.61
N LEU A 13 -20.66 24.56 21.38
CA LEU A 13 -20.96 23.67 20.26
C LEU A 13 -19.73 22.74 20.12
N CYS A 14 -19.77 21.58 20.75
CA CYS A 14 -18.89 20.48 20.42
C CYS A 14 -19.29 20.04 19.00
N ILE A 15 -18.74 20.73 18.01
CA ILE A 15 -18.72 20.22 16.65
C ILE A 15 -17.77 19.03 16.73
N ASN A 16 -18.30 17.81 16.79
CA ASN A 16 -17.55 16.63 16.47
C ASN A 16 -17.13 16.79 15.01
N ALA A 17 -15.93 17.33 14.78
CA ALA A 17 -15.33 17.32 13.46
C ALA A 17 -15.19 15.84 13.08
N GLN A 18 -15.99 15.41 12.10
CA GLN A 18 -15.86 14.07 11.56
C GLN A 18 -14.46 13.98 10.93
N THR A 19 -13.64 13.05 11.43
CA THR A 19 -12.31 12.83 10.87
C THR A 19 -12.45 12.32 9.43
N ILE A 20 -11.62 12.85 8.55
CA ILE A 20 -11.58 12.45 7.13
C ILE A 20 -10.77 11.15 7.05
N LYS A 21 -11.41 10.08 6.63
CA LYS A 21 -10.75 8.79 6.45
C LYS A 21 -9.83 8.82 5.23
N LYS A 22 -8.60 8.35 5.39
CA LYS A 22 -7.58 8.25 4.36
C LYS A 22 -6.95 6.86 4.40
N VAL A 23 -6.54 6.35 3.25
CA VAL A 23 -5.90 5.04 3.15
C VAL A 23 -4.58 5.17 2.39
N LEU A 24 -3.51 4.63 2.97
CA LEU A 24 -2.25 4.38 2.30
C LEU A 24 -2.02 2.87 2.27
N LEU A 25 -2.05 2.29 1.07
CA LEU A 25 -1.72 0.88 0.84
C LEU A 25 -0.32 0.82 0.22
N ILE A 26 0.59 0.15 0.90
CA ILE A 26 1.99 -0.03 0.49
C ILE A 26 2.21 -1.50 0.15
N GLY A 27 2.63 -1.77 -1.06
CA GLY A 27 3.05 -3.06 -1.54
C GLY A 27 4.56 -3.14 -1.64
N ILE A 28 5.16 -4.18 -1.04
CA ILE A 28 6.59 -4.48 -1.13
C ILE A 28 6.71 -5.83 -1.83
N ASP A 29 7.09 -5.83 -3.11
CA ASP A 29 7.18 -7.03 -3.93
C ASP A 29 8.20 -8.02 -3.37
N GLY A 30 7.84 -9.29 -3.32
CA GLY A 30 8.76 -10.37 -2.94
C GLY A 30 9.28 -10.34 -1.50
N CYS A 31 8.62 -9.60 -0.57
CA CYS A 31 9.10 -9.43 0.80
C CYS A 31 8.65 -10.56 1.72
N ARG A 32 9.59 -11.39 2.18
CA ARG A 32 9.34 -12.47 3.14
C ARG A 32 9.20 -11.91 4.56
N ALA A 33 8.21 -12.43 5.28
CA ALA A 33 7.95 -12.01 6.67
C ALA A 33 9.13 -12.31 7.62
N ASP A 34 9.77 -13.48 7.50
CA ASP A 34 10.91 -13.87 8.34
C ASP A 34 12.17 -13.03 8.08
N ALA A 35 12.32 -12.49 6.88
CA ALA A 35 13.39 -11.56 6.55
C ALA A 35 13.08 -10.15 7.06
N LEU A 36 11.83 -9.70 6.96
CA LEU A 36 11.37 -8.43 7.52
C LEU A 36 11.59 -8.38 9.05
N GLU A 37 11.29 -9.47 9.77
CA GLU A 37 11.51 -9.56 11.22
C GLU A 37 12.98 -9.42 11.64
N LEU A 38 13.94 -9.70 10.74
CA LEU A 38 15.38 -9.61 11.01
C LEU A 38 16.01 -8.30 10.50
N ALA A 39 15.35 -7.63 9.56
CA ALA A 39 15.83 -6.38 9.00
C ALA A 39 15.69 -5.22 10.00
N ASN A 40 16.56 -4.22 9.90
CA ASN A 40 16.45 -3.00 10.69
C ASN A 40 15.51 -2.01 10.00
N THR A 41 14.23 -2.03 10.39
CA THR A 41 13.14 -1.32 9.72
C THR A 41 12.42 -0.34 10.67
N PRO A 42 13.11 0.72 11.14
CA PRO A 42 12.57 1.59 12.18
C PRO A 42 11.24 2.28 11.82
N THR A 43 10.97 2.53 10.54
CA THR A 43 9.70 3.11 10.08
C THR A 43 8.56 2.09 10.21
N ILE A 44 8.77 0.88 9.69
CA ILE A 44 7.81 -0.22 9.76
C ILE A 44 7.63 -0.66 11.22
N ASP A 45 8.71 -0.78 12.00
CA ASP A 45 8.67 -1.13 13.42
C ASP A 45 7.82 -0.14 14.24
N ASN A 46 7.93 1.15 13.93
CA ASN A 46 7.08 2.16 14.56
C ASN A 46 5.60 1.99 14.17
N LEU A 47 5.29 1.64 12.93
CA LEU A 47 3.92 1.33 12.50
C LEU A 47 3.40 0.08 13.20
N ILE A 48 4.19 -0.98 13.30
CA ILE A 48 3.85 -2.23 14.02
C ILE A 48 3.55 -1.93 15.49
N SER A 49 4.38 -1.14 16.16
CA SER A 49 4.22 -0.82 17.58
C SER A 49 2.96 0.00 17.88
N ASN A 50 2.39 0.67 16.88
CA ASN A 50 1.16 1.46 16.96
C ASN A 50 -0.03 0.82 16.21
N GLY A 51 0.14 -0.39 15.69
CA GLY A 51 -0.82 -1.08 14.86
C GLY A 51 -0.95 -2.57 15.17
N VAL A 52 -1.08 -3.35 14.10
CA VAL A 52 -1.16 -4.82 14.16
C VAL A 52 -0.23 -5.40 13.09
N PHE A 53 0.54 -6.40 13.43
CA PHE A 53 1.38 -7.16 12.51
C PHE A 53 0.99 -8.64 12.54
N SER A 54 1.01 -9.29 11.39
CA SER A 54 0.87 -10.75 11.27
C SER A 54 1.92 -11.27 10.28
N PRO A 55 2.84 -12.13 10.74
CA PRO A 55 3.77 -12.81 9.85
C PRO A 55 3.13 -14.00 9.10
N ASP A 56 1.91 -14.39 9.50
CA ASP A 56 1.22 -15.57 9.02
C ASP A 56 0.20 -15.25 7.90
N ALA A 57 0.41 -14.15 7.18
CA ALA A 57 -0.43 -13.84 6.04
C ALA A 57 -0.27 -14.93 4.96
N LEU A 58 -1.40 -15.41 4.43
CA LEU A 58 -1.40 -16.43 3.38
C LEU A 58 -1.46 -15.76 2.01
N ASN A 59 -0.69 -16.32 1.09
CA ASN A 59 -0.74 -16.00 -0.31
C ASN A 59 -1.63 -16.99 -1.08
N ASP A 60 -1.95 -16.69 -2.34
CA ASP A 60 -2.57 -17.63 -3.27
C ASP A 60 -1.59 -18.79 -3.59
N ASP A 61 -2.10 -19.90 -4.12
CA ASP A 61 -1.27 -21.05 -4.54
C ASP A 61 -0.25 -20.68 -5.63
N ILE A 62 -0.46 -19.55 -6.32
CA ILE A 62 0.43 -19.05 -7.38
C ILE A 62 1.20 -17.84 -6.84
N THR A 63 2.43 -18.07 -6.40
CA THR A 63 3.31 -17.06 -5.81
C THR A 63 4.08 -16.29 -6.91
N ILE A 64 3.35 -15.61 -7.78
CA ILE A 64 3.85 -14.78 -8.88
C ILE A 64 3.21 -13.39 -8.75
N SER A 65 3.94 -12.32 -9.08
CA SER A 65 3.50 -10.93 -8.86
C SER A 65 2.15 -10.60 -9.50
N GLY A 66 1.89 -11.02 -10.74
CA GLY A 66 0.60 -10.80 -11.40
C GLY A 66 -0.59 -11.38 -10.63
N PRO A 67 -0.62 -12.68 -10.30
CA PRO A 67 -1.62 -13.27 -9.41
C PRO A 67 -1.69 -12.65 -8.02
N GLY A 68 -0.54 -12.44 -7.37
CA GLY A 68 -0.46 -11.90 -6.02
C GLY A 68 -1.04 -10.49 -5.93
N TRP A 69 -0.59 -9.57 -6.78
CA TRP A 69 -1.14 -8.21 -6.84
C TRP A 69 -2.60 -8.18 -7.27
N SER A 70 -3.02 -9.10 -8.16
CA SER A 70 -4.42 -9.25 -8.51
C SER A 70 -5.26 -9.66 -7.31
N ALA A 71 -4.77 -10.61 -6.49
CA ALA A 71 -5.47 -11.05 -5.30
C ALA A 71 -5.62 -9.91 -4.27
N ILE A 72 -4.55 -9.16 -4.02
CA ILE A 72 -4.55 -8.01 -3.10
C ILE A 72 -5.50 -6.91 -3.59
N LEU A 73 -5.38 -6.51 -4.85
CA LEU A 73 -6.13 -5.37 -5.37
C LEU A 73 -7.58 -5.70 -5.75
N CYS A 74 -7.91 -6.96 -6.08
CA CYS A 74 -9.28 -7.37 -6.38
C CYS A 74 -10.00 -7.95 -5.14
N GLY A 75 -9.28 -8.35 -4.10
CA GLY A 75 -9.82 -8.93 -2.86
C GLY A 75 -10.42 -10.33 -3.06
N VAL A 76 -9.93 -11.08 -4.03
CA VAL A 76 -10.33 -12.45 -4.36
C VAL A 76 -9.12 -13.23 -4.87
N TRP A 77 -9.15 -14.57 -4.80
CA TRP A 77 -8.07 -15.44 -5.26
C TRP A 77 -8.12 -15.70 -6.78
N SER A 78 -7.09 -16.37 -7.29
CA SER A 78 -6.90 -16.68 -8.71
C SER A 78 -8.05 -17.51 -9.32
N ASP A 79 -8.79 -18.28 -8.53
CA ASP A 79 -10.00 -18.98 -8.96
C ASP A 79 -11.14 -18.04 -9.38
N LYS A 80 -11.04 -16.76 -9.07
CA LYS A 80 -12.01 -15.70 -9.41
C LYS A 80 -11.45 -14.70 -10.41
N HIS A 81 -10.34 -14.02 -10.06
CA HIS A 81 -9.78 -12.99 -10.96
C HIS A 81 -9.06 -13.58 -12.17
N LEU A 82 -8.78 -14.89 -12.19
CA LEU A 82 -8.18 -15.67 -13.28
C LEU A 82 -6.79 -15.17 -13.77
N SER A 83 -6.11 -14.34 -12.98
CA SER A 83 -4.70 -14.05 -13.20
C SER A 83 -3.88 -15.24 -12.71
N VAL A 84 -3.13 -15.90 -13.60
CA VAL A 84 -2.35 -17.10 -13.29
C VAL A 84 -0.86 -16.95 -13.58
N ASP A 85 -0.49 -15.86 -14.20
CA ASP A 85 0.89 -15.46 -14.50
C ASP A 85 0.97 -13.95 -14.79
N ASN A 86 2.16 -13.46 -15.16
CA ASN A 86 2.41 -12.05 -15.46
C ASN A 86 1.98 -11.64 -16.88
N SER A 87 1.29 -12.49 -17.64
CA SER A 87 0.73 -12.14 -18.95
C SER A 87 -0.62 -11.43 -18.86
N PHE A 88 -1.34 -11.61 -17.74
CA PHE A 88 -2.70 -11.11 -17.51
C PHE A 88 -3.73 -11.54 -18.57
N VAL A 89 -3.41 -12.59 -19.35
CA VAL A 89 -4.30 -13.11 -20.38
C VAL A 89 -5.45 -13.90 -19.72
N GLY A 90 -6.68 -13.52 -20.07
CA GLY A 90 -7.89 -14.23 -19.61
C GLY A 90 -8.37 -13.83 -18.23
N THR A 91 -7.82 -12.76 -17.63
CA THR A 91 -8.27 -12.23 -16.34
C THR A 91 -9.72 -11.77 -16.37
N ASP A 92 -10.42 -11.95 -15.24
CA ASP A 92 -11.84 -11.56 -15.08
C ASP A 92 -11.99 -10.35 -14.14
N TYR A 93 -11.34 -9.24 -14.47
CA TYR A 93 -11.48 -7.99 -13.73
C TYR A 93 -12.82 -7.27 -13.99
N ILE A 94 -13.62 -7.78 -14.92
CA ILE A 94 -14.99 -7.26 -15.15
C ILE A 94 -15.90 -7.70 -14.00
N ASN A 95 -15.87 -8.98 -13.63
CA ASN A 95 -16.70 -9.51 -12.55
C ASN A 95 -16.04 -9.32 -11.17
N TYR A 96 -14.71 -9.27 -11.13
CA TYR A 96 -13.90 -9.08 -9.93
C TYR A 96 -12.99 -7.85 -10.06
N PRO A 97 -13.59 -6.64 -10.11
CA PRO A 97 -12.85 -5.43 -10.39
C PRO A 97 -11.91 -5.05 -9.23
N PRO A 98 -10.81 -4.35 -9.56
CA PRO A 98 -9.86 -3.88 -8.56
C PRO A 98 -10.47 -2.86 -7.61
N LEU A 99 -9.83 -2.68 -6.44
CA LEU A 99 -10.18 -1.75 -5.38
C LEU A 99 -10.52 -0.36 -5.92
N PHE A 100 -9.77 0.16 -6.86
CA PHE A 100 -9.99 1.47 -7.49
C PHE A 100 -11.37 1.59 -8.14
N LYS A 101 -11.79 0.58 -8.91
CA LYS A 101 -13.14 0.55 -9.49
C LYS A 101 -14.23 0.47 -8.42
N ARG A 102 -14.00 -0.27 -7.35
CA ARG A 102 -14.95 -0.37 -6.25
C ARG A 102 -15.11 0.95 -5.49
N ILE A 103 -14.01 1.72 -5.34
CA ILE A 103 -14.03 3.06 -4.75
C ILE A 103 -14.80 4.02 -5.64
N GLU A 104 -14.53 4.02 -6.96
CA GLU A 104 -15.25 4.84 -7.94
C GLU A 104 -16.76 4.54 -7.93
N ASP A 105 -17.14 3.26 -7.88
CA ASP A 105 -18.57 2.86 -7.83
C ASP A 105 -19.25 3.24 -6.51
N PHE A 106 -18.49 3.30 -5.41
CA PHE A 106 -19.00 3.67 -4.09
C PHE A 106 -19.21 5.19 -3.97
N ASP A 107 -18.21 5.96 -4.31
CA ASP A 107 -18.26 7.42 -4.34
C ASP A 107 -17.25 7.95 -5.37
N PRO A 108 -17.70 8.44 -6.53
CA PRO A 108 -16.82 8.94 -7.58
C PRO A 108 -16.12 10.28 -7.24
N ASN A 109 -16.38 10.84 -6.05
CA ASN A 109 -15.68 12.04 -5.56
C ASN A 109 -14.43 11.69 -4.73
N LEU A 110 -14.26 10.42 -4.35
CA LEU A 110 -13.06 9.97 -3.66
C LEU A 110 -11.88 9.94 -4.63
N HIS A 111 -10.80 10.61 -4.24
CA HIS A 111 -9.62 10.78 -5.08
C HIS A 111 -8.61 9.66 -4.84
N THR A 112 -8.31 8.88 -5.89
CA THR A 112 -7.48 7.69 -5.84
C THR A 112 -6.19 7.85 -6.61
N VAL A 113 -5.10 7.29 -6.07
CA VAL A 113 -3.73 7.42 -6.61
C VAL A 113 -3.05 6.06 -6.65
N SER A 114 -2.35 5.76 -7.75
CA SER A 114 -1.49 4.58 -7.88
C SER A 114 -0.14 4.97 -8.45
N ILE A 115 0.95 4.68 -7.72
CA ILE A 115 2.34 4.92 -8.14
C ILE A 115 3.10 3.60 -8.01
N CYS A 116 3.59 3.06 -9.13
CA CYS A 116 4.18 1.73 -9.17
C CYS A 116 5.56 1.74 -9.85
N ASN A 117 6.50 0.98 -9.27
CA ASN A 117 7.78 0.67 -9.91
C ASN A 117 7.67 -0.54 -10.87
N TRP A 118 6.58 -1.30 -10.82
CA TRP A 118 6.29 -2.37 -11.79
C TRP A 118 5.03 -2.02 -12.60
N ASP A 119 5.24 -1.60 -13.86
CA ASP A 119 4.20 -1.08 -14.77
C ASP A 119 2.95 -1.97 -14.90
N PRO A 120 3.07 -3.33 -14.96
CA PRO A 120 1.92 -4.20 -15.17
C PRO A 120 0.79 -4.05 -14.15
N ILE A 121 1.07 -3.65 -12.90
CA ILE A 121 0.01 -3.37 -11.93
C ILE A 121 -0.90 -2.26 -12.45
N ASN A 122 -0.31 -1.15 -12.85
CA ASN A 122 -1.04 0.00 -13.36
C ASN A 122 -1.70 -0.28 -14.70
N ASP A 123 -1.03 -1.03 -15.57
CA ASP A 123 -1.47 -1.22 -16.95
C ASP A 123 -2.60 -2.25 -17.07
N TYR A 124 -2.53 -3.32 -16.28
CA TYR A 124 -3.48 -4.44 -16.41
C TYR A 124 -4.47 -4.55 -15.25
N ILE A 125 -4.08 -4.23 -14.00
CA ILE A 125 -4.96 -4.37 -12.84
C ILE A 125 -5.69 -3.06 -12.55
N VAL A 126 -4.96 -1.97 -12.29
CA VAL A 126 -5.55 -0.64 -11.97
C VAL A 126 -6.25 -0.04 -13.19
N GLN A 127 -5.67 -0.19 -14.37
CA GLN A 127 -6.19 0.30 -15.64
C GLN A 127 -6.52 1.82 -15.59
N ASN A 128 -7.75 2.20 -15.88
CA ASN A 128 -8.19 3.61 -15.91
C ASN A 128 -9.03 3.99 -14.67
N TYR A 129 -9.00 3.17 -13.62
CA TYR A 129 -9.86 3.37 -12.44
C TYR A 129 -9.23 4.25 -11.37
N ALA A 130 -7.92 4.51 -11.42
CA ALA A 130 -7.29 5.49 -10.54
C ALA A 130 -7.36 6.90 -11.17
N ASP A 131 -7.68 7.93 -10.37
CA ASP A 131 -7.70 9.33 -10.82
C ASP A 131 -6.31 9.84 -11.19
N TYR A 132 -5.30 9.35 -10.50
CA TYR A 132 -3.90 9.58 -10.86
C TYR A 132 -3.14 8.25 -10.87
N LYS A 133 -2.43 8.01 -11.97
CA LYS A 133 -1.65 6.80 -12.18
C LYS A 133 -0.27 7.16 -12.73
N LEU A 134 0.79 6.64 -12.12
CA LEU A 134 2.15 6.87 -12.53
C LEU A 134 2.99 5.60 -12.44
N ASN A 135 3.65 5.24 -13.53
CA ASN A 135 4.71 4.25 -13.55
C ASN A 135 6.06 4.97 -13.44
N VAL A 136 6.93 4.46 -12.57
CA VAL A 136 8.27 4.99 -12.33
C VAL A 136 9.31 3.88 -12.50
N SER A 137 10.59 4.22 -12.49
CA SER A 137 11.65 3.26 -12.81
C SER A 137 12.54 2.88 -11.61
N SER A 138 12.19 3.35 -10.42
CA SER A 138 12.90 3.00 -9.18
C SER A 138 12.02 3.20 -7.96
N ASP A 139 12.31 2.47 -6.88
CA ASP A 139 11.65 2.65 -5.59
C ASP A 139 11.87 4.04 -5.00
N ALA A 140 13.02 4.65 -5.27
CA ALA A 140 13.30 6.02 -4.88
C ALA A 140 12.35 7.02 -5.55
N ASP A 141 12.01 6.81 -6.83
CA ASP A 141 11.03 7.62 -7.56
C ASP A 141 9.61 7.41 -7.03
N VAL A 142 9.24 6.17 -6.61
CA VAL A 142 7.95 5.92 -5.92
C VAL A 142 7.83 6.83 -4.70
N SER A 143 8.86 6.83 -3.84
CA SER A 143 8.88 7.64 -2.62
C SER A 143 8.84 9.14 -2.91
N LEU A 144 9.65 9.60 -3.87
CA LEU A 144 9.71 11.00 -4.26
C LEU A 144 8.36 11.49 -4.79
N GLU A 145 7.76 10.75 -5.72
CA GLU A 145 6.49 11.12 -6.35
C GLU A 145 5.32 11.02 -5.36
N ALA A 146 5.34 10.05 -4.44
CA ALA A 146 4.37 9.99 -3.36
C ALA A 146 4.43 11.23 -2.46
N CYS A 147 5.63 11.65 -2.05
CA CYS A 147 5.83 12.87 -1.26
C CYS A 147 5.39 14.14 -2.01
N ASN A 148 5.75 14.26 -3.29
CA ASN A 148 5.34 15.37 -4.15
C ASN A 148 3.81 15.44 -4.25
N TYR A 149 3.18 14.29 -4.50
CA TYR A 149 1.73 14.23 -4.67
C TYR A 149 0.98 14.55 -3.38
N LEU A 150 1.37 13.96 -2.25
CA LEU A 150 0.79 14.19 -0.92
C LEU A 150 0.93 15.65 -0.46
N SER A 151 2.01 16.32 -0.87
CA SER A 151 2.26 17.74 -0.54
C SER A 151 1.39 18.70 -1.34
N ALA A 152 1.04 18.33 -2.58
CA ALA A 152 0.34 19.20 -3.52
C ALA A 152 -1.17 18.88 -3.63
N ASN A 153 -1.59 17.67 -3.27
CA ASN A 153 -2.94 17.16 -3.49
C ASN A 153 -3.54 16.54 -2.22
N ASN A 154 -4.80 16.13 -2.32
CA ASN A 154 -5.53 15.56 -1.19
C ASN A 154 -6.17 14.19 -1.55
N PRO A 155 -5.36 13.13 -1.79
CA PRO A 155 -5.91 11.83 -2.09
C PRO A 155 -6.67 11.24 -0.90
N ASP A 156 -7.70 10.44 -1.17
CA ASP A 156 -8.45 9.68 -0.19
C ASP A 156 -7.88 8.26 -0.06
N MET A 157 -7.36 7.71 -1.15
CA MET A 157 -6.65 6.44 -1.19
C MET A 157 -5.42 6.55 -2.07
N MET A 158 -4.28 6.07 -1.57
CA MET A 158 -3.03 5.98 -2.33
C MET A 158 -2.47 4.56 -2.23
N PHE A 159 -2.13 3.99 -3.37
CA PHE A 159 -1.37 2.75 -3.48
C PHE A 159 0.04 3.04 -3.99
N LEU A 160 1.01 2.47 -3.32
CA LEU A 160 2.43 2.56 -3.67
C LEU A 160 3.00 1.15 -3.82
N HIS A 161 3.74 0.91 -4.89
CA HIS A 161 4.39 -0.38 -5.14
C HIS A 161 5.90 -0.21 -5.24
N PHE A 162 6.63 -0.97 -4.42
CA PHE A 162 8.09 -1.04 -4.35
C PHE A 162 8.56 -2.41 -4.84
N ASP A 163 9.55 -2.44 -5.75
CA ASP A 163 9.98 -3.63 -6.51
C ASP A 163 11.38 -4.14 -6.12
N ASP A 164 12.21 -3.28 -5.50
CA ASP A 164 13.63 -3.59 -5.27
C ASP A 164 13.86 -4.86 -4.44
N VAL A 165 12.96 -5.20 -3.49
CA VAL A 165 13.14 -6.39 -2.65
C VAL A 165 13.06 -7.65 -3.49
N ASP A 166 12.11 -7.73 -4.44
CA ASP A 166 12.01 -8.86 -5.37
C ASP A 166 13.22 -8.94 -6.30
N LEU A 167 13.65 -7.81 -6.88
CA LEU A 167 14.84 -7.74 -7.71
C LEU A 167 16.11 -8.26 -7.01
N TYR A 168 16.27 -7.92 -5.72
CA TYR A 168 17.40 -8.41 -4.91
C TYR A 168 17.23 -9.87 -4.54
N GLY A 169 16.00 -10.34 -4.30
CA GLY A 169 15.68 -11.74 -4.12
C GLY A 169 16.10 -12.58 -5.33
N HIS A 170 15.74 -12.16 -6.52
CA HIS A 170 16.15 -12.80 -7.77
C HIS A 170 17.66 -12.75 -8.00
N SER A 171 18.32 -11.66 -7.60
CA SER A 171 19.75 -11.47 -7.85
C SER A 171 20.64 -12.22 -6.86
N TYR A 172 20.24 -12.30 -5.58
CA TYR A 172 21.09 -12.77 -4.48
C TYR A 172 20.49 -13.91 -3.67
N GLY A 173 19.17 -14.05 -3.70
CA GLY A 173 18.40 -15.07 -2.99
C GLY A 173 17.39 -14.49 -1.99
N PHE A 174 16.17 -15.04 -2.02
CA PHE A 174 15.08 -14.78 -1.08
C PHE A 174 15.36 -15.51 0.24
N SER A 175 16.13 -14.89 1.13
CA SER A 175 16.46 -15.51 2.41
C SER A 175 16.85 -14.48 3.46
N PRO A 176 16.43 -14.68 4.71
CA PRO A 176 16.87 -13.84 5.84
C PRO A 176 18.38 -13.91 6.10
N ASN A 177 19.07 -14.90 5.51
CA ASN A 177 20.52 -15.06 5.63
C ASN A 177 21.30 -14.38 4.49
N VAL A 178 20.62 -13.76 3.53
CA VAL A 178 21.22 -13.03 2.41
C VAL A 178 21.24 -11.54 2.73
N SER A 179 22.43 -11.02 3.01
CA SER A 179 22.60 -9.63 3.45
C SER A 179 22.10 -8.60 2.44
N GLN A 180 22.23 -8.86 1.15
CA GLN A 180 21.75 -7.98 0.09
C GLN A 180 20.22 -7.89 0.06
N TYR A 181 19.53 -9.00 0.30
CA TYR A 181 18.07 -9.04 0.40
C TYR A 181 17.57 -8.30 1.63
N ILE A 182 18.21 -8.50 2.79
CA ILE A 182 17.92 -7.71 4.00
C ILE A 182 18.16 -6.21 3.75
N THR A 183 19.28 -5.85 3.09
CA THR A 183 19.57 -4.44 2.77
C THR A 183 18.51 -3.82 1.85
N ALA A 184 17.91 -4.58 0.94
CA ALA A 184 16.82 -4.09 0.10
C ALA A 184 15.56 -3.78 0.92
N ILE A 185 15.20 -4.66 1.88
CA ILE A 185 14.08 -4.42 2.81
C ILE A 185 14.33 -3.15 3.65
N GLU A 186 15.54 -3.00 4.21
CA GLU A 186 15.95 -1.80 4.95
C GLU A 186 15.93 -0.55 4.06
N GLY A 187 16.26 -0.69 2.78
CA GLY A 187 16.19 0.36 1.78
C GLY A 187 14.76 0.85 1.56
N VAL A 188 13.81 -0.05 1.40
CA VAL A 188 12.39 0.31 1.30
C VAL A 188 11.90 0.99 2.58
N ASP A 189 12.25 0.47 3.77
CA ASP A 189 11.90 1.14 5.04
C ASP A 189 12.37 2.60 5.08
N ALA A 190 13.61 2.84 4.65
CA ALA A 190 14.17 4.19 4.58
C ALA A 190 13.41 5.10 3.60
N LEU A 191 12.85 4.55 2.51
CA LEU A 191 12.01 5.28 1.55
C LEU A 191 10.60 5.55 2.07
N LEU A 192 10.09 4.75 3.01
CA LEU A 192 8.80 5.00 3.67
C LEU A 192 8.86 6.17 4.67
N ALA A 193 10.00 6.40 5.30
CA ALA A 193 10.15 7.45 6.31
C ALA A 193 9.74 8.86 5.82
N PRO A 194 10.20 9.36 4.65
CA PRO A 194 9.78 10.67 4.15
C PRO A 194 8.29 10.70 3.76
N ILE A 195 7.69 9.59 3.34
CA ILE A 195 6.26 9.50 3.04
C ILE A 195 5.45 9.70 4.33
N MET A 196 5.78 8.96 5.39
CA MET A 196 5.12 9.10 6.69
C MET A 196 5.31 10.49 7.28
N GLN A 197 6.50 11.08 7.13
CA GLN A 197 6.75 12.46 7.52
C GLN A 197 5.87 13.44 6.72
N THR A 198 5.78 13.26 5.41
CA THR A 198 4.95 14.13 4.54
C THR A 198 3.49 14.08 4.97
N ILE A 199 2.94 12.88 5.27
CA ILE A 199 1.59 12.72 5.79
C ILE A 199 1.41 13.53 7.09
N SER A 200 2.34 13.39 8.04
CA SER A 200 2.26 14.07 9.35
C SER A 200 2.35 15.60 9.26
N LEU A 201 2.97 16.12 8.20
CA LEU A 201 3.13 17.56 7.95
C LEU A 201 1.98 18.17 7.14
N ARG A 202 0.98 17.39 6.73
CA ARG A 202 -0.16 17.90 5.97
C ARG A 202 -0.95 18.94 6.78
N PRO A 203 -1.43 20.02 6.17
CA PRO A 203 -2.15 21.09 6.87
C PRO A 203 -3.38 20.59 7.63
N ASN A 204 -4.05 19.55 7.12
CA ASN A 204 -5.26 18.99 7.68
C ASN A 204 -5.03 17.71 8.50
N TYR A 205 -3.78 17.29 8.74
CA TYR A 205 -3.44 16.03 9.39
C TYR A 205 -4.21 15.80 10.71
N ALA A 206 -4.40 16.84 11.50
CA ALA A 206 -5.15 16.74 12.78
C ALA A 206 -6.64 16.36 12.60
N ASN A 207 -7.19 16.49 11.39
CA ASN A 207 -8.56 16.12 11.05
C ASN A 207 -8.61 14.87 10.14
N GLU A 208 -7.47 14.30 9.77
CA GLU A 208 -7.36 13.11 8.96
C GLU A 208 -7.15 11.87 9.84
N ASP A 209 -7.76 10.77 9.46
CA ASP A 209 -7.59 9.46 10.10
C ASP A 209 -7.04 8.49 9.05
N TRP A 210 -5.72 8.29 9.11
CA TRP A 210 -4.99 7.49 8.15
C TRP A 210 -4.93 6.03 8.56
N LEU A 211 -5.44 5.15 7.70
CA LEU A 211 -5.15 3.72 7.73
C LEU A 211 -3.95 3.46 6.82
N VAL A 212 -2.84 3.02 7.41
CA VAL A 212 -1.66 2.57 6.67
C VAL A 212 -1.64 1.05 6.66
N LEU A 213 -1.61 0.46 5.48
CA LEU A 213 -1.53 -0.98 5.25
C LEU A 213 -0.22 -1.26 4.51
N ILE A 214 0.57 -2.22 5.00
CA ILE A 214 1.77 -2.72 4.31
C ILE A 214 1.57 -4.21 4.08
N THR A 215 1.83 -4.66 2.86
CA THR A 215 1.70 -6.07 2.47
C THR A 215 2.74 -6.43 1.41
N SER A 216 2.97 -7.73 1.26
CA SER A 216 3.70 -8.31 0.13
C SER A 216 2.78 -9.24 -0.64
N ASP A 217 3.06 -9.44 -1.89
CA ASP A 217 2.32 -10.32 -2.80
C ASP A 217 2.84 -11.77 -2.76
N HIS A 218 4.11 -11.97 -2.47
CA HIS A 218 4.76 -13.27 -2.27
C HIS A 218 6.11 -13.12 -1.55
N GLY A 219 6.75 -14.23 -1.26
CA GLY A 219 8.15 -14.33 -0.91
C GLY A 219 8.94 -15.04 -2.00
N GLY A 220 9.86 -15.95 -1.62
CA GLY A 220 10.62 -16.74 -2.59
C GLY A 220 11.56 -17.73 -1.91
N VAL A 221 12.13 -18.63 -2.71
CA VAL A 221 13.14 -19.65 -2.28
C VAL A 221 14.30 -19.67 -3.25
N GLY A 222 15.54 -19.67 -2.72
CA GLY A 222 16.72 -19.51 -3.56
C GLY A 222 16.65 -18.17 -4.29
N THR A 223 16.75 -18.16 -5.59
CA THR A 223 16.66 -16.95 -6.44
C THR A 223 15.37 -16.94 -7.27
N SER A 224 14.30 -17.59 -6.82
CA SER A 224 13.07 -17.74 -7.59
C SER A 224 11.84 -17.77 -6.65
N HIS A 225 10.68 -17.60 -7.26
CA HIS A 225 9.36 -17.78 -6.66
C HIS A 225 8.41 -18.46 -7.66
N GLY A 226 7.12 -18.57 -7.38
CA GLY A 226 6.13 -19.26 -8.22
C GLY A 226 5.82 -20.69 -7.74
N GLY A 227 6.38 -21.09 -6.60
CA GLY A 227 6.11 -22.38 -5.97
C GLY A 227 4.98 -22.30 -4.94
N THR A 228 4.83 -23.39 -4.20
CA THR A 228 3.81 -23.58 -3.15
C THR A 228 4.41 -23.87 -1.78
N SER A 229 5.69 -23.49 -1.56
CA SER A 229 6.32 -23.63 -0.26
C SER A 229 5.92 -22.48 0.66
N ILE A 230 6.10 -22.66 1.97
CA ILE A 230 5.74 -21.63 2.96
C ILE A 230 6.64 -20.39 2.89
N GLU A 231 7.77 -20.50 2.20
CA GLU A 231 8.71 -19.37 1.99
C GLU A 231 8.35 -18.49 0.79
N HIS A 232 7.38 -18.93 0.02
CA HIS A 232 6.91 -18.21 -1.17
C HIS A 232 5.82 -17.23 -0.86
#